data_00cf78a0bde347955a360cacd709ee32
#
_entry.id   00cf78a0bde347955a360cacd709ee32
#
_cell.length_a   1.000
_cell.length_b   1.000
_cell.length_c   1.000
_cell.angle_alpha   90.00
_cell.angle_beta   90.00
_cell.angle_gamma   90.00
#
_symmetry.space_group_name_H-M   'P 1'
#
loop_
_entity.id
_entity.type
_entity.pdbx_description
1 polymer ?
#
loop_
_entity_poly.entity_id
_entity_poly.type
_entity_poly.pdbx_seq_one_letter_code
_entity_poly.pdbx_strand_id
1 'polypeptide(L)'
;MPSGHEADEAEQRVRSAVKDCVHCGFCLPACPTYSLWGEEMDSPRGRIHLVSQLLDGAPLTPATAAHFDRCLGCMACMTACPSGVQYDQIIEAARDWTESGVNPLAGRGAGGGGPEAGVGGGGIGVGVDGGAGVGGAGGAGGAVGAVGADGGVGAGEDVGVGGGAVAPEPTAPRPLADRLTREAIFALFPYPRRLRMATAPLRLAQRTGADRLLARTGLVGRVSAAAEQALRLAPASRPAPAGRLPERVAALGPRRAVVGMLTGCVQSVFFPGVNAATARVLAAEGCDVIIPRSQGCCGALSLHSGRAAEAARFARQTIAAFEAAGVDAIVVNSAGCGSAMKEYERLFAGLAEEGAADEEATATASPALPGQLEAASWAARAALLSSRVRDLSEFLDTLGPAAARRPVPMVAAYHDACHLGHAQRITAQPRSLLRAIPGLELLELRDAGVCCGSAGVYNLLQPDAAAALGARKADAVTASGASLLISANPGCTLQISAALASQGVTIRTAHIAEVLDASINGVPLA
;
A
#
# COMPACT_ATOMS: atom_id res chain seq x y z
N MET A 1 -8.83 27.38 0.85
CA MET A 1 -9.90 26.65 0.14
C MET A 1 -9.49 26.62 -1.32
N PRO A 2 -9.36 25.46 -1.96
CA PRO A 2 -9.02 25.38 -3.38
C PRO A 2 -10.06 26.13 -4.22
N SER A 3 -9.62 26.75 -5.33
CA SER A 3 -10.53 27.42 -6.27
C SER A 3 -11.45 26.38 -6.90
N GLY A 4 -12.68 26.77 -7.28
CA GLY A 4 -13.71 25.84 -7.76
C GLY A 4 -13.31 24.96 -8.94
N HIS A 5 -12.38 25.40 -9.81
CA HIS A 5 -11.96 24.68 -11.01
C HIS A 5 -11.02 23.49 -10.74
N GLU A 6 -10.15 23.56 -9.77
CA GLU A 6 -9.09 22.58 -9.52
C GLU A 6 -9.52 21.45 -8.60
N ALA A 7 -10.36 21.74 -7.62
CA ALA A 7 -11.11 20.71 -6.90
C ALA A 7 -11.97 19.87 -7.88
N ASP A 8 -12.40 20.47 -9.01
CA ASP A 8 -13.15 19.79 -10.05
C ASP A 8 -12.32 18.76 -10.84
N GLU A 9 -11.04 19.00 -11.12
CA GLU A 9 -10.20 18.04 -11.89
C GLU A 9 -9.78 16.82 -11.06
N ALA A 10 -9.37 17.01 -9.82
CA ALA A 10 -9.06 15.89 -8.91
C ALA A 10 -10.32 15.05 -8.65
N GLU A 11 -11.46 15.70 -8.45
CA GLU A 11 -12.77 15.06 -8.36
C GLU A 11 -13.11 14.30 -9.64
N GLN A 12 -12.94 14.91 -10.81
CA GLN A 12 -13.24 14.29 -12.10
C GLN A 12 -12.40 13.05 -12.34
N ARG A 13 -11.11 13.01 -11.93
CA ARG A 13 -10.27 11.81 -12.02
C ARG A 13 -10.83 10.68 -11.16
N VAL A 14 -11.18 10.97 -9.90
CA VAL A 14 -11.75 9.95 -9.01
C VAL A 14 -13.12 9.50 -9.51
N ARG A 15 -13.98 10.43 -9.99
CA ARG A 15 -15.27 10.11 -10.62
C ARG A 15 -15.11 9.25 -11.86
N SER A 16 -14.11 9.51 -12.70
CA SER A 16 -13.80 8.68 -13.86
C SER A 16 -13.42 7.27 -13.45
N ALA A 17 -12.47 7.14 -12.51
CA ALA A 17 -12.04 5.83 -12.01
C ALA A 17 -13.18 5.03 -11.34
N VAL A 18 -14.09 5.70 -10.64
CA VAL A 18 -15.30 5.09 -10.05
C VAL A 18 -16.25 4.58 -11.14
N LYS A 19 -16.46 5.36 -12.22
CA LYS A 19 -17.35 4.98 -13.34
C LYS A 19 -16.87 3.77 -14.13
N ASP A 20 -15.55 3.48 -14.12
CA ASP A 20 -14.99 2.29 -14.77
C ASP A 20 -15.43 0.99 -14.08
N CYS A 21 -15.95 1.07 -12.85
CA CYS A 21 -16.40 -0.09 -12.10
C CYS A 21 -17.80 -0.53 -12.51
N VAL A 22 -17.91 -1.71 -13.12
CA VAL A 22 -19.19 -2.35 -13.50
C VAL A 22 -19.73 -3.31 -12.42
N HIS A 23 -19.19 -3.28 -11.22
CA HIS A 23 -19.58 -4.10 -10.06
C HIS A 23 -19.61 -5.63 -10.31
N CYS A 24 -18.84 -6.15 -11.25
CA CYS A 24 -18.82 -7.56 -11.65
C CYS A 24 -18.36 -8.55 -10.56
N GLY A 25 -17.61 -8.08 -9.54
CA GLY A 25 -17.18 -8.89 -8.41
C GLY A 25 -15.87 -9.68 -8.60
N PHE A 26 -15.20 -9.63 -9.75
CA PHE A 26 -13.92 -10.34 -9.96
C PHE A 26 -12.82 -9.93 -8.97
N CYS A 27 -12.91 -8.74 -8.38
CA CYS A 27 -11.98 -8.26 -7.35
C CYS A 27 -12.19 -8.91 -5.96
N LEU A 28 -13.35 -9.54 -5.70
CA LEU A 28 -13.68 -10.08 -4.37
C LEU A 28 -12.74 -11.20 -3.92
N PRO A 29 -12.51 -12.26 -4.73
CA PRO A 29 -11.60 -13.34 -4.34
C PRO A 29 -10.15 -12.87 -4.15
N ALA A 30 -9.74 -11.80 -4.84
CA ALA A 30 -8.40 -11.25 -4.76
C ALA A 30 -8.21 -10.34 -3.54
N CYS A 31 -9.30 -9.89 -2.89
CA CYS A 31 -9.24 -8.95 -1.78
C CYS A 31 -8.99 -9.65 -0.45
N PRO A 32 -7.84 -9.39 0.23
CA PRO A 32 -7.55 -10.03 1.51
C PRO A 32 -8.54 -9.66 2.61
N THR A 33 -9.01 -8.41 2.66
CA THR A 33 -9.94 -7.94 3.69
C THR A 33 -11.34 -8.53 3.50
N TYR A 34 -11.81 -8.64 2.27
CA TYR A 34 -13.04 -9.34 1.98
C TYR A 34 -12.93 -10.84 2.33
N SER A 35 -11.81 -11.48 2.01
CA SER A 35 -11.53 -12.87 2.37
C SER A 35 -11.52 -13.12 3.88
N LEU A 36 -11.13 -12.11 4.70
CA LEU A 36 -11.12 -12.23 6.15
C LEU A 36 -12.50 -12.05 6.78
N TRP A 37 -13.28 -11.11 6.29
CA TRP A 37 -14.50 -10.67 7.00
C TRP A 37 -15.81 -10.98 6.27
N GLY A 38 -15.76 -11.24 4.96
CA GLY A 38 -16.96 -11.41 4.13
C GLY A 38 -17.84 -10.18 4.04
N GLU A 39 -17.35 -9.03 4.53
CA GLU A 39 -18.08 -7.77 4.58
C GLU A 39 -17.94 -7.03 3.24
N GLU A 40 -19.09 -6.75 2.60
CA GLU A 40 -19.10 -6.14 1.28
C GLU A 40 -18.41 -4.76 1.25
N MET A 41 -18.62 -3.93 2.28
CA MET A 41 -18.01 -2.60 2.36
C MET A 41 -16.49 -2.66 2.59
N ASP A 42 -15.96 -3.80 3.01
CA ASP A 42 -14.52 -4.07 3.10
C ASP A 42 -13.93 -4.69 1.82
N SER A 43 -14.74 -4.80 0.76
CA SER A 43 -14.32 -5.20 -0.58
C SER A 43 -13.90 -4.00 -1.44
N PRO A 44 -13.18 -4.22 -2.57
CA PRO A 44 -12.84 -3.12 -3.47
C PRO A 44 -14.06 -2.44 -4.07
N ARG A 45 -15.05 -3.22 -4.56
CA ARG A 45 -16.27 -2.65 -5.16
C ARG A 45 -17.14 -1.97 -4.11
N GLY A 46 -17.20 -2.49 -2.88
CA GLY A 46 -17.91 -1.84 -1.78
C GLY A 46 -17.29 -0.49 -1.41
N ARG A 47 -15.95 -0.41 -1.34
CA ARG A 47 -15.24 0.85 -1.13
C ARG A 47 -15.43 1.84 -2.30
N ILE A 48 -15.46 1.37 -3.54
CA ILE A 48 -15.81 2.19 -4.70
C ILE A 48 -17.21 2.76 -4.55
N HIS A 49 -18.18 1.95 -4.12
CA HIS A 49 -19.54 2.40 -3.84
C HIS A 49 -19.58 3.48 -2.75
N LEU A 50 -18.86 3.29 -1.64
CA LEU A 50 -18.74 4.31 -0.58
C LEU A 50 -18.14 5.62 -1.12
N VAL A 51 -17.10 5.55 -1.95
CA VAL A 51 -16.51 6.74 -2.59
C VAL A 51 -17.51 7.41 -3.54
N SER A 52 -18.28 6.63 -4.33
CA SER A 52 -19.36 7.19 -5.15
C SER A 52 -20.37 7.98 -4.33
N GLN A 53 -20.80 7.44 -3.18
CA GLN A 53 -21.71 8.16 -2.27
C GLN A 53 -21.10 9.46 -1.73
N LEU A 54 -19.80 9.46 -1.39
CA LEU A 54 -19.10 10.67 -0.96
C LEU A 54 -19.03 11.72 -2.08
N LEU A 55 -18.79 11.29 -3.31
CA LEU A 55 -18.78 12.13 -4.51
C LEU A 55 -20.17 12.73 -4.80
N ASP A 56 -21.23 12.04 -4.41
CA ASP A 56 -22.62 12.49 -4.56
C ASP A 56 -23.12 13.29 -3.33
N GLY A 57 -22.20 13.68 -2.42
CA GLY A 57 -22.47 14.58 -1.31
C GLY A 57 -22.81 13.89 0.02
N ALA A 58 -22.72 12.56 0.11
CA ALA A 58 -22.90 11.87 1.39
C ALA A 58 -21.79 12.28 2.40
N PRO A 59 -22.10 12.35 3.70
CA PRO A 59 -21.11 12.70 4.71
C PRO A 59 -20.07 11.56 4.89
N LEU A 60 -18.80 11.93 5.10
CA LEU A 60 -17.76 11.00 5.50
C LEU A 60 -17.95 10.65 6.99
N THR A 61 -18.58 9.51 7.28
CA THR A 61 -18.80 9.05 8.65
C THR A 61 -17.62 8.28 9.21
N PRO A 62 -17.48 8.13 10.54
CA PRO A 62 -16.47 7.27 11.15
C PRO A 62 -16.55 5.81 10.68
N ALA A 63 -17.75 5.30 10.40
CA ALA A 63 -17.95 3.96 9.85
C ALA A 63 -17.39 3.85 8.43
N THR A 64 -17.68 4.82 7.55
CA THR A 64 -17.13 4.90 6.19
C THR A 64 -15.62 4.99 6.22
N ALA A 65 -15.05 5.85 7.06
CA ALA A 65 -13.62 6.00 7.24
C ALA A 65 -12.94 4.70 7.69
N ALA A 66 -13.58 3.92 8.58
CA ALA A 66 -13.06 2.64 9.03
C ALA A 66 -12.91 1.62 7.89
N HIS A 67 -13.84 1.59 6.90
CA HIS A 67 -13.71 0.73 5.72
C HIS A 67 -12.52 1.12 4.84
N PHE A 68 -12.20 2.40 4.72
CA PHE A 68 -11.01 2.85 3.99
C PHE A 68 -9.72 2.52 4.74
N ASP A 69 -9.70 2.68 6.07
CA ASP A 69 -8.55 2.31 6.92
C ASP A 69 -8.26 0.80 6.92
N ARG A 70 -9.29 -0.03 6.78
CA ARG A 70 -9.16 -1.49 6.67
C ARG A 70 -8.59 -1.96 5.34
N CYS A 71 -8.56 -1.14 4.31
CA CYS A 71 -7.92 -1.51 3.05
C CYS A 71 -6.39 -1.64 3.24
N LEU A 72 -5.79 -2.70 2.72
CA LEU A 72 -4.32 -2.87 2.73
C LEU A 72 -3.59 -2.01 1.70
N GLY A 73 -4.29 -1.52 0.66
CA GLY A 73 -3.62 -0.88 -0.47
C GLY A 73 -2.69 -1.84 -1.23
N CYS A 74 -3.02 -3.13 -1.26
CA CYS A 74 -2.17 -4.16 -1.87
C CYS A 74 -2.28 -4.26 -3.40
N MET A 75 -3.24 -3.57 -4.00
CA MET A 75 -3.51 -3.46 -5.45
C MET A 75 -3.84 -4.80 -6.15
N ALA A 76 -4.09 -5.89 -5.41
CA ALA A 76 -4.48 -7.19 -5.99
C ALA A 76 -5.80 -7.11 -6.78
N CYS A 77 -6.71 -6.23 -6.37
CA CYS A 77 -7.96 -5.96 -7.07
C CYS A 77 -7.76 -5.34 -8.46
N MET A 78 -6.68 -4.55 -8.67
CA MET A 78 -6.36 -3.98 -9.98
C MET A 78 -5.91 -5.06 -10.97
N THR A 79 -5.10 -6.02 -10.49
CA THR A 79 -4.67 -7.16 -11.32
C THR A 79 -5.84 -8.07 -11.68
N ALA A 80 -6.83 -8.20 -10.81
CA ALA A 80 -8.01 -9.03 -11.01
C ALA A 80 -9.12 -8.33 -11.81
N CYS A 81 -9.04 -7.02 -12.03
CA CYS A 81 -10.11 -6.25 -12.64
C CYS A 81 -10.05 -6.30 -14.17
N PRO A 82 -11.06 -6.88 -14.85
CA PRO A 82 -11.11 -6.90 -16.32
C PRO A 82 -11.40 -5.52 -16.93
N SER A 83 -12.05 -4.61 -16.17
CA SER A 83 -12.35 -3.24 -16.61
C SER A 83 -11.18 -2.26 -16.41
N GLY A 84 -10.09 -2.68 -15.77
CA GLY A 84 -8.91 -1.85 -15.58
C GLY A 84 -9.09 -0.69 -14.60
N VAL A 85 -10.02 -0.80 -13.63
CA VAL A 85 -10.28 0.25 -12.64
C VAL A 85 -9.00 0.66 -11.93
N GLN A 86 -8.71 1.94 -11.93
CA GLN A 86 -7.57 2.56 -11.23
C GLN A 86 -7.88 2.72 -9.73
N TYR A 87 -7.98 1.59 -9.03
CA TYR A 87 -8.40 1.55 -7.64
C TYR A 87 -7.43 2.25 -6.68
N ASP A 88 -6.16 2.31 -7.02
CA ASP A 88 -5.13 3.06 -6.30
C ASP A 88 -5.51 4.54 -6.13
N GLN A 89 -5.98 5.19 -7.21
CA GLN A 89 -6.40 6.59 -7.17
C GLN A 89 -7.63 6.78 -6.27
N ILE A 90 -8.57 5.86 -6.34
CA ILE A 90 -9.81 5.91 -5.53
C ILE A 90 -9.48 5.78 -4.04
N ILE A 91 -8.67 4.80 -3.65
CA ILE A 91 -8.39 4.55 -2.23
C ILE A 91 -7.42 5.57 -1.63
N GLU A 92 -6.49 6.12 -2.42
CA GLU A 92 -5.59 7.18 -1.97
C GLU A 92 -6.35 8.47 -1.69
N ALA A 93 -7.26 8.88 -2.59
CA ALA A 93 -8.15 10.01 -2.36
C ALA A 93 -9.06 9.81 -1.12
N ALA A 94 -9.68 8.63 -1.00
CA ALA A 94 -10.52 8.33 0.16
C ALA A 94 -9.74 8.39 1.49
N ARG A 95 -8.47 8.00 1.48
CA ARG A 95 -7.59 8.10 2.66
C ARG A 95 -7.18 9.54 2.97
N ASP A 96 -6.93 10.33 1.95
CA ASP A 96 -6.62 11.75 2.12
C ASP A 96 -7.80 12.49 2.75
N TRP A 97 -9.02 12.27 2.27
CA TRP A 97 -10.24 12.79 2.90
C TRP A 97 -10.42 12.30 4.34
N THR A 98 -10.08 11.04 4.61
CA THR A 98 -10.18 10.46 5.96
C THR A 98 -9.13 11.04 6.90
N GLU A 99 -7.92 11.31 6.42
CA GLU A 99 -6.83 11.85 7.24
C GLU A 99 -7.01 13.35 7.50
N SER A 100 -7.45 14.12 6.49
CA SER A 100 -7.77 15.54 6.63
C SER A 100 -9.05 15.78 7.43
N GLY A 101 -9.95 14.80 7.52
CA GLY A 101 -11.27 14.96 8.13
C GLY A 101 -12.22 15.83 7.30
N VAL A 102 -11.89 16.06 6.04
CA VAL A 102 -12.65 16.91 5.13
C VAL A 102 -13.09 16.07 3.93
N ASN A 103 -14.41 16.00 3.70
CA ASN A 103 -14.92 15.64 2.38
C ASN A 103 -14.91 16.93 1.54
N PRO A 104 -14.00 17.11 0.56
CA PRO A 104 -13.90 18.35 -0.21
C PRO A 104 -15.17 18.66 -1.03
N LEU A 105 -16.08 17.68 -1.11
CA LEU A 105 -17.29 17.71 -1.92
C LEU A 105 -18.57 17.90 -1.09
N ALA A 106 -18.46 17.87 0.23
CA ALA A 106 -19.61 18.10 1.11
C ALA A 106 -20.18 19.50 0.88
N GLY A 107 -21.39 19.54 0.36
CA GLY A 107 -22.12 20.81 0.10
C GLY A 107 -22.16 21.27 -1.36
N ARG A 108 -21.48 20.63 -2.31
CA ARG A 108 -21.54 21.00 -3.74
C ARG A 108 -22.72 20.33 -4.50
N GLY A 109 -23.36 19.30 -3.96
CA GLY A 109 -24.38 18.50 -4.63
C GLY A 109 -25.83 19.04 -4.64
N ALA A 110 -26.09 20.26 -4.15
CA ALA A 110 -27.45 20.81 -4.04
C ALA A 110 -27.79 21.90 -5.09
N GLY A 111 -26.98 22.05 -6.13
CA GLY A 111 -27.19 23.09 -7.15
C GLY A 111 -27.20 22.53 -8.58
N GLY A 112 -28.39 22.18 -9.08
CA GLY A 112 -28.60 22.09 -10.53
C GLY A 112 -28.99 20.71 -11.08
N GLY A 113 -30.26 20.48 -11.24
CA GLY A 113 -30.81 19.39 -12.04
C GLY A 113 -32.11 18.81 -11.48
N GLY A 114 -33.10 19.63 -11.21
CA GLY A 114 -34.47 19.14 -11.08
C GLY A 114 -34.91 18.53 -12.40
N PRO A 115 -35.59 17.37 -12.41
CA PRO A 115 -36.14 16.84 -13.64
C PRO A 115 -37.25 17.80 -14.13
N GLU A 116 -37.10 18.34 -15.32
CA GLU A 116 -38.19 19.01 -16.03
C GLU A 116 -39.35 18.04 -16.16
N ALA A 117 -40.45 18.42 -15.54
CA ALA A 117 -41.73 17.74 -15.68
C ALA A 117 -42.22 17.85 -17.12
N GLY A 118 -41.92 16.87 -17.94
CA GLY A 118 -42.55 16.66 -19.25
C GLY A 118 -43.91 15.99 -19.06
N VAL A 119 -44.95 16.81 -19.15
CA VAL A 119 -46.35 16.34 -19.29
C VAL A 119 -46.50 15.68 -20.65
N GLY A 120 -46.87 14.41 -20.69
CA GLY A 120 -47.22 13.72 -21.92
C GLY A 120 -47.92 12.41 -21.62
N GLY A 121 -49.28 12.48 -21.58
CA GLY A 121 -50.14 11.31 -21.39
C GLY A 121 -50.14 10.36 -22.58
N GLY A 122 -50.31 9.10 -22.30
CA GLY A 122 -50.54 8.07 -23.30
C GLY A 122 -50.74 6.71 -22.63
N GLY A 123 -51.97 6.46 -22.19
CA GLY A 123 -52.36 5.13 -21.73
C GLY A 123 -52.47 4.13 -22.87
N ILE A 124 -51.91 2.97 -22.74
CA ILE A 124 -52.29 1.76 -23.47
C ILE A 124 -52.41 0.63 -22.47
N GLY A 125 -53.68 0.21 -22.21
CA GLY A 125 -53.98 -1.01 -21.48
C GLY A 125 -53.74 -2.23 -22.37
N VAL A 126 -53.18 -3.27 -21.83
CA VAL A 126 -53.21 -4.63 -22.42
C VAL A 126 -53.67 -5.60 -21.35
N GLY A 127 -54.72 -6.29 -21.70
CA GLY A 127 -55.47 -7.22 -20.89
C GLY A 127 -54.71 -8.50 -20.57
N VAL A 128 -55.15 -9.07 -19.44
CA VAL A 128 -54.80 -10.39 -18.99
C VAL A 128 -55.70 -11.40 -19.64
N ASP A 129 -55.17 -12.46 -20.23
CA ASP A 129 -55.89 -13.70 -20.45
C ASP A 129 -55.06 -14.88 -19.98
N GLY A 130 -55.74 -15.77 -19.30
CA GLY A 130 -55.24 -16.89 -18.59
C GLY A 130 -55.10 -18.18 -19.42
N GLY A 131 -54.58 -19.19 -18.82
CA GLY A 131 -54.57 -20.59 -19.28
C GLY A 131 -53.60 -21.46 -18.54
N ALA A 132 -54.03 -22.13 -17.52
CA ALA A 132 -54.07 -23.57 -17.27
C ALA A 132 -52.85 -24.41 -17.76
N GLY A 133 -52.13 -25.12 -16.91
CA GLY A 133 -52.50 -26.27 -16.21
C GLY A 133 -51.40 -27.33 -16.27
N VAL A 134 -51.38 -28.25 -15.31
CA VAL A 134 -50.76 -29.60 -15.21
C VAL A 134 -49.26 -29.61 -14.81
N GLY A 135 -48.78 -30.16 -13.72
CA GLY A 135 -49.20 -31.26 -12.85
C GLY A 135 -47.94 -32.06 -12.48
N GLY A 136 -47.82 -32.48 -11.24
CA GLY A 136 -47.05 -33.66 -10.90
C GLY A 136 -45.99 -33.52 -9.81
N ALA A 137 -46.36 -33.85 -8.58
CA ALA A 137 -45.81 -34.82 -7.63
C ALA A 137 -44.32 -34.72 -7.26
N GLY A 138 -43.90 -34.63 -6.07
CA GLY A 138 -44.14 -35.32 -4.83
C GLY A 138 -42.96 -35.22 -3.89
N GLY A 139 -43.26 -35.15 -2.61
CA GLY A 139 -42.48 -35.82 -1.60
C GLY A 139 -41.89 -35.01 -0.48
N ALA A 140 -42.56 -35.00 0.67
CA ALA A 140 -42.12 -35.13 2.05
C ALA A 140 -40.96 -34.25 2.55
N GLY A 141 -41.01 -33.50 3.63
CA GLY A 141 -41.72 -33.59 4.87
C GLY A 141 -40.82 -32.96 5.93
N GLY A 142 -41.37 -32.14 6.80
CA GLY A 142 -40.63 -31.64 7.95
C GLY A 142 -41.19 -30.33 8.50
N ALA A 143 -42.20 -30.47 9.36
CA ALA A 143 -42.81 -29.38 10.09
C ALA A 143 -41.99 -28.96 11.30
N VAL A 144 -41.86 -27.63 11.56
CA VAL A 144 -41.78 -27.10 12.92
C VAL A 144 -42.41 -25.71 12.96
N GLY A 145 -43.46 -25.55 13.76
CA GLY A 145 -43.73 -24.52 14.70
C GLY A 145 -44.05 -23.11 14.19
N ALA A 146 -45.35 -22.82 14.04
CA ALA A 146 -45.89 -21.47 14.00
C ALA A 146 -46.08 -20.99 15.43
N VAL A 147 -45.60 -19.76 15.72
CA VAL A 147 -46.06 -18.95 16.85
C VAL A 147 -46.64 -17.65 16.28
N GLY A 148 -47.93 -17.47 16.50
CA GLY A 148 -48.65 -16.28 16.14
C GLY A 148 -48.37 -15.14 17.11
N ALA A 149 -48.49 -13.93 16.60
CA ALA A 149 -48.75 -12.73 17.39
C ALA A 149 -49.58 -11.75 16.57
N ASP A 150 -50.81 -11.58 17.00
CA ASP A 150 -51.69 -10.49 16.67
C ASP A 150 -51.09 -9.15 17.11
N GLY A 151 -51.31 -8.07 16.33
CA GLY A 151 -50.93 -6.73 16.74
C GLY A 151 -51.36 -5.64 15.74
N GLY A 152 -52.52 -5.14 15.91
CA GLY A 152 -53.20 -3.92 15.59
C GLY A 152 -52.57 -2.90 14.65
N VAL A 153 -53.37 -2.56 13.62
CA VAL A 153 -53.15 -1.42 12.73
C VAL A 153 -53.55 -0.14 13.46
N GLY A 154 -52.59 0.72 13.78
CA GLY A 154 -52.76 2.09 14.25
C GLY A 154 -52.63 3.06 13.07
N ALA A 155 -53.66 3.88 12.86
CA ALA A 155 -53.74 4.89 11.81
C ALA A 155 -52.66 5.98 11.94
N GLY A 156 -52.21 6.49 10.80
CA GLY A 156 -51.10 7.41 10.64
C GLY A 156 -51.35 8.80 11.24
N GLU A 157 -50.30 9.35 11.79
CA GLU A 157 -50.10 10.78 11.95
C GLU A 157 -49.08 11.25 10.90
N ASP A 158 -49.52 12.14 10.04
CA ASP A 158 -48.70 12.87 9.08
C ASP A 158 -47.72 13.76 9.85
N VAL A 159 -46.47 13.31 9.98
CA VAL A 159 -45.35 14.15 10.42
C VAL A 159 -44.83 14.90 9.21
N GLY A 160 -45.20 16.18 9.10
CA GLY A 160 -44.65 17.10 8.14
C GLY A 160 -43.14 17.18 8.24
N VAL A 161 -42.42 16.63 7.25
CA VAL A 161 -40.96 16.77 7.12
C VAL A 161 -40.68 18.19 6.67
N GLY A 162 -40.43 19.08 7.63
CA GLY A 162 -39.83 20.38 7.36
C GLY A 162 -38.44 20.19 6.78
N GLY A 163 -38.26 20.46 5.48
CA GLY A 163 -36.97 20.44 4.80
C GLY A 163 -36.07 21.59 5.28
N GLY A 164 -35.49 21.45 6.46
CA GLY A 164 -34.32 22.22 6.87
C GLY A 164 -33.11 21.56 6.26
N ALA A 165 -32.35 22.25 5.42
CA ALA A 165 -31.04 21.81 4.99
C ALA A 165 -30.14 21.62 6.23
N VAL A 166 -29.98 20.37 6.64
CA VAL A 166 -29.03 20.00 7.70
C VAL A 166 -27.65 20.26 7.12
N ALA A 167 -26.94 21.24 7.65
CA ALA A 167 -25.54 21.43 7.33
C ALA A 167 -24.80 20.10 7.57
N PRO A 168 -23.89 19.66 6.66
CA PRO A 168 -23.18 18.41 6.84
C PRO A 168 -22.45 18.46 8.18
N GLU A 169 -22.77 17.52 9.06
CA GLU A 169 -22.02 17.38 10.30
C GLU A 169 -20.55 17.10 9.98
N PRO A 170 -19.60 17.87 10.53
CA PRO A 170 -18.19 17.58 10.33
C PRO A 170 -17.93 16.15 10.82
N THR A 171 -17.12 15.41 10.06
CA THR A 171 -16.64 14.08 10.46
C THR A 171 -16.16 14.14 11.91
N ALA A 172 -16.67 13.26 12.75
CA ALA A 172 -16.16 13.18 14.12
C ALA A 172 -14.65 12.93 14.05
N PRO A 173 -13.83 13.77 14.70
CA PRO A 173 -12.38 13.63 14.64
C PRO A 173 -11.99 12.25 15.17
N ARG A 174 -10.97 11.62 14.53
CA ARG A 174 -10.40 10.36 15.00
C ARG A 174 -10.15 10.40 16.52
N PRO A 175 -10.33 9.29 17.24
CA PRO A 175 -10.00 9.21 18.68
C PRO A 175 -8.57 9.71 18.93
N LEU A 176 -8.36 10.44 20.01
CA LEU A 176 -7.07 11.05 20.34
C LEU A 176 -5.92 10.04 20.38
N ALA A 177 -6.17 8.83 20.89
CA ALA A 177 -5.19 7.75 20.93
C ALA A 177 -4.75 7.30 19.53
N ASP A 178 -5.68 7.18 18.57
CA ASP A 178 -5.37 6.85 17.18
C ASP A 178 -4.55 7.96 16.51
N ARG A 179 -4.95 9.22 16.70
CA ARG A 179 -4.20 10.37 16.19
C ARG A 179 -2.77 10.40 16.73
N LEU A 180 -2.58 10.26 18.04
CA LEU A 180 -1.25 10.24 18.66
C LEU A 180 -0.40 9.07 18.16
N THR A 181 -1.00 7.89 18.00
CA THR A 181 -0.31 6.70 17.46
C THR A 181 0.16 6.95 16.03
N ARG A 182 -0.71 7.48 15.16
CA ARG A 182 -0.37 7.83 13.77
C ARG A 182 0.74 8.89 13.72
N GLU A 183 0.61 9.97 14.48
CA GLU A 183 1.64 11.01 14.53
C GLU A 183 2.99 10.47 15.02
N ALA A 184 3.01 9.61 16.04
CA ALA A 184 4.24 8.96 16.50
C ALA A 184 4.87 8.08 15.41
N ILE A 185 4.08 7.31 14.67
CA ILE A 185 4.54 6.49 13.56
C ILE A 185 5.18 7.35 12.47
N PHE A 186 4.49 8.41 12.01
CA PHE A 186 4.99 9.26 10.92
C PHE A 186 6.13 10.20 11.37
N ALA A 187 6.21 10.55 12.66
CA ALA A 187 7.36 11.27 13.21
C ALA A 187 8.63 10.39 13.34
N LEU A 188 8.48 9.04 13.31
CA LEU A 188 9.57 8.12 13.58
C LEU A 188 10.04 7.37 12.33
N PHE A 189 9.14 6.64 11.64
CA PHE A 189 9.51 5.67 10.60
C PHE A 189 10.17 6.29 9.35
N PRO A 190 9.73 7.46 8.84
CA PRO A 190 10.37 8.10 7.69
C PRO A 190 11.78 8.63 7.98
N TYR A 191 12.17 8.74 9.26
CA TYR A 191 13.42 9.37 9.70
C TYR A 191 14.43 8.34 10.24
N PRO A 192 15.38 7.83 9.44
CA PRO A 192 16.29 6.77 9.86
C PRO A 192 17.09 7.07 11.13
N ARG A 193 17.43 8.32 11.38
CA ARG A 193 18.16 8.72 12.60
C ARG A 193 17.30 8.56 13.84
N ARG A 194 16.04 9.05 13.79
CA ARG A 194 15.07 8.92 14.89
C ARG A 194 14.74 7.45 15.15
N LEU A 195 14.51 6.69 14.06
CA LEU A 195 14.20 5.27 14.14
C LEU A 195 15.35 4.45 14.76
N ARG A 196 16.61 4.75 14.42
CA ARG A 196 17.79 4.12 15.06
C ARG A 196 17.86 4.43 16.54
N MET A 197 17.61 5.67 16.95
CA MET A 197 17.61 6.06 18.37
C MET A 197 16.48 5.36 19.14
N ALA A 198 15.28 5.34 18.59
CA ALA A 198 14.13 4.67 19.19
C ALA A 198 14.30 3.15 19.31
N THR A 199 15.01 2.52 18.37
CA THR A 199 15.26 1.07 18.39
C THR A 199 16.51 0.67 19.19
N ALA A 200 17.33 1.61 19.66
CA ALA A 200 18.53 1.32 20.43
C ALA A 200 18.25 0.59 21.79
N PRO A 201 17.26 1.01 22.61
CA PRO A 201 16.89 0.29 23.82
C PRO A 201 16.40 -1.14 23.53
N LEU A 202 15.62 -1.31 22.46
CA LEU A 202 15.14 -2.63 22.03
C LEU A 202 16.29 -3.55 21.65
N ARG A 203 17.28 -3.05 20.91
CA ARG A 203 18.48 -3.83 20.56
C ARG A 203 19.29 -4.23 21.78
N LEU A 204 19.36 -3.35 22.79
CA LEU A 204 20.00 -3.68 24.06
C LEU A 204 19.21 -4.76 24.80
N ALA A 205 17.88 -4.64 24.87
CA ALA A 205 17.01 -5.65 25.46
C ALA A 205 17.14 -7.01 24.76
N GLN A 206 17.21 -7.04 23.42
CA GLN A 206 17.44 -8.26 22.65
C GLN A 206 18.79 -8.91 22.94
N ARG A 207 19.85 -8.12 23.12
CA ARG A 207 21.19 -8.64 23.49
C ARG A 207 21.24 -9.24 24.88
N THR A 208 20.45 -8.69 25.81
CA THR A 208 20.38 -9.16 27.21
C THR A 208 19.31 -10.23 27.43
N GLY A 209 18.43 -10.47 26.44
CA GLY A 209 17.27 -11.36 26.58
C GLY A 209 16.10 -10.76 27.35
N ALA A 210 16.19 -9.49 27.73
CA ALA A 210 15.13 -8.79 28.47
C ALA A 210 13.85 -8.60 27.63
N ASP A 211 13.97 -8.55 26.31
CA ASP A 211 12.84 -8.52 25.36
C ASP A 211 11.95 -9.76 25.50
N ARG A 212 12.54 -10.95 25.67
CA ARG A 212 11.81 -12.21 25.85
C ARG A 212 11.06 -12.24 27.20
N LEU A 213 11.68 -11.67 28.24
CA LEU A 213 11.04 -11.55 29.55
C LEU A 213 9.86 -10.57 29.49
N LEU A 214 10.05 -9.41 28.88
CA LEU A 214 9.00 -8.41 28.68
C LEU A 214 7.83 -8.99 27.85
N ALA A 215 8.11 -9.72 26.77
CA ALA A 215 7.08 -10.37 25.97
C ALA A 215 6.26 -11.39 26.77
N ARG A 216 6.92 -12.16 27.69
CA ARG A 216 6.22 -13.14 28.56
C ARG A 216 5.33 -12.51 29.60
N THR A 217 5.61 -11.30 30.07
CA THR A 217 4.81 -10.62 31.11
C THR A 217 3.51 -10.03 30.56
N GLY A 218 3.39 -9.81 29.25
CA GLY A 218 2.26 -9.15 28.61
C GLY A 218 2.05 -7.68 29.06
N LEU A 219 2.98 -7.11 29.83
CA LEU A 219 2.88 -5.74 30.36
C LEU A 219 2.83 -4.71 29.23
N VAL A 220 3.59 -4.92 28.14
CA VAL A 220 3.63 -3.99 27.00
C VAL A 220 2.26 -3.91 26.33
N GLY A 221 1.58 -5.04 26.13
CA GLY A 221 0.24 -5.09 25.53
C GLY A 221 -0.84 -4.41 26.38
N ARG A 222 -0.71 -4.45 27.71
CA ARG A 222 -1.62 -3.73 28.61
C ARG A 222 -1.51 -2.20 28.51
N VAL A 223 -0.35 -1.70 28.10
CA VAL A 223 -0.08 -0.27 27.92
C VAL A 223 -0.41 0.19 26.50
N SER A 224 0.00 -0.59 25.48
CA SER A 224 -0.23 -0.25 24.06
C SER A 224 -0.17 -1.50 23.20
N ALA A 225 -1.27 -1.81 22.50
CA ALA A 225 -1.31 -2.88 21.50
C ALA A 225 -0.33 -2.63 20.34
N ALA A 226 -0.20 -1.37 19.91
CA ALA A 226 0.76 -0.99 18.86
C ALA A 226 2.21 -1.21 19.30
N ALA A 227 2.56 -0.93 20.56
CA ALA A 227 3.89 -1.17 21.10
C ALA A 227 4.18 -2.69 21.22
N GLU A 228 3.21 -3.49 21.64
CA GLU A 228 3.34 -4.95 21.64
C GLU A 228 3.55 -5.50 20.23
N GLN A 229 2.76 -5.04 19.28
CA GLN A 229 2.90 -5.44 17.89
C GLN A 229 4.25 -5.02 17.31
N ALA A 230 4.72 -3.80 17.60
CA ALA A 230 6.06 -3.35 17.20
C ALA A 230 7.17 -4.24 17.80
N LEU A 231 7.02 -4.69 19.05
CA LEU A 231 7.95 -5.61 19.69
C LEU A 231 7.94 -6.99 19.02
N ARG A 232 6.77 -7.51 18.68
CA ARG A 232 6.63 -8.79 17.96
C ARG A 232 7.22 -8.75 16.55
N LEU A 233 7.09 -7.61 15.86
CA LEU A 233 7.62 -7.38 14.51
C LEU A 233 9.12 -7.05 14.51
N ALA A 234 9.71 -6.77 15.67
CA ALA A 234 11.11 -6.40 15.75
C ALA A 234 12.00 -7.58 15.29
N PRO A 235 12.86 -7.37 14.28
CA PRO A 235 13.73 -8.44 13.82
C PRO A 235 14.68 -8.86 14.96
N ALA A 236 15.00 -10.15 15.02
CA ALA A 236 16.08 -10.62 15.88
C ALA A 236 17.35 -9.83 15.57
N SER A 237 18.10 -9.46 16.63
CA SER A 237 19.34 -8.67 16.48
C SER A 237 20.31 -9.39 15.55
N ARG A 238 20.41 -8.94 14.29
CA ARG A 238 21.47 -9.38 13.37
C ARG A 238 22.69 -8.49 13.57
N PRO A 239 23.91 -9.03 13.46
CA PRO A 239 25.11 -8.21 13.44
C PRO A 239 24.98 -7.17 12.33
N ALA A 240 25.04 -5.89 12.67
CA ALA A 240 25.09 -4.86 11.64
C ALA A 240 26.38 -5.06 10.85
N PRO A 241 26.35 -4.96 9.50
CA PRO A 241 27.59 -4.95 8.74
C PRO A 241 28.48 -3.83 9.26
N ALA A 242 29.76 -4.11 9.40
CA ALA A 242 30.74 -3.13 9.83
C ALA A 242 30.80 -1.98 8.81
N GLY A 243 30.46 -0.80 9.24
CA GLY A 243 30.64 0.42 8.48
C GLY A 243 29.42 0.97 7.74
N ARG A 244 29.50 2.25 7.42
CA ARG A 244 28.54 2.97 6.59
C ARG A 244 28.87 2.67 5.12
N LEU A 245 27.86 2.45 4.29
CA LEU A 245 28.07 2.32 2.85
C LEU A 245 28.81 3.54 2.29
N PRO A 246 29.81 3.37 1.41
CA PRO A 246 30.44 4.49 0.70
C PRO A 246 29.44 5.18 -0.21
N GLU A 247 29.71 6.42 -0.60
CA GLU A 247 28.86 7.16 -1.54
C GLU A 247 28.97 6.60 -2.97
N ARG A 248 30.06 5.91 -3.26
CA ARG A 248 30.30 5.27 -4.56
C ARG A 248 30.92 3.91 -4.36
N VAL A 249 30.38 2.93 -5.11
CA VAL A 249 30.96 1.60 -5.26
C VAL A 249 31.27 1.43 -6.75
N ALA A 250 32.54 1.24 -7.08
CA ALA A 250 32.98 1.10 -8.47
C ALA A 250 32.54 -0.26 -9.04
N ALA A 251 32.26 -0.27 -10.34
CA ALA A 251 32.02 -1.49 -11.09
C ALA A 251 33.21 -2.46 -11.00
N LEU A 252 32.91 -3.74 -10.89
CA LEU A 252 33.91 -4.80 -11.04
C LEU A 252 33.97 -5.22 -12.52
N GLY A 253 35.09 -4.90 -13.18
CA GLY A 253 35.24 -5.12 -14.63
C GLY A 253 34.76 -3.95 -15.49
N PRO A 254 34.41 -4.19 -16.78
CA PRO A 254 33.93 -3.14 -17.66
C PRO A 254 32.64 -2.49 -17.17
N ARG A 255 32.62 -1.17 -17.14
CA ARG A 255 31.43 -0.42 -16.71
C ARG A 255 30.31 -0.52 -17.74
N ARG A 256 29.15 -0.99 -17.31
CA ARG A 256 27.94 -1.17 -18.13
C ARG A 256 26.89 -0.09 -17.89
N ALA A 257 26.80 0.44 -16.65
CA ALA A 257 25.86 1.49 -16.27
C ALA A 257 26.36 2.29 -15.06
N VAL A 258 25.82 3.49 -14.87
CA VAL A 258 25.95 4.28 -13.65
C VAL A 258 24.57 4.33 -12.98
N VAL A 259 24.44 3.72 -11.79
CA VAL A 259 23.14 3.58 -11.13
C VAL A 259 23.10 4.29 -9.79
N GLY A 260 22.01 4.99 -9.51
CA GLY A 260 21.68 5.46 -8.18
C GLY A 260 21.05 4.33 -7.36
N MET A 261 21.41 4.19 -6.10
CA MET A 261 20.78 3.21 -5.21
C MET A 261 20.03 3.90 -4.07
N LEU A 262 18.73 3.63 -3.96
CA LEU A 262 17.94 4.06 -2.81
C LEU A 262 18.24 3.14 -1.61
N THR A 263 18.61 3.74 -0.46
CA THR A 263 18.84 2.99 0.78
C THR A 263 17.59 2.82 1.64
N GLY A 264 16.60 3.69 1.44
CA GLY A 264 15.33 3.68 2.17
C GLY A 264 15.44 4.05 3.66
N CYS A 265 14.30 4.25 4.30
CA CYS A 265 14.23 4.58 5.74
C CYS A 265 14.27 3.29 6.60
N VAL A 266 13.25 2.45 6.54
CA VAL A 266 13.13 1.20 7.31
C VAL A 266 14.22 0.20 6.92
N GLN A 267 14.47 0.03 5.62
CA GLN A 267 15.50 -0.84 5.07
C GLN A 267 16.89 -0.53 5.65
N SER A 268 17.28 0.76 5.69
CA SER A 268 18.61 1.16 6.20
C SER A 268 18.79 0.95 7.71
N VAL A 269 17.70 0.80 8.46
CA VAL A 269 17.74 0.60 9.92
C VAL A 269 17.68 -0.88 10.28
N PHE A 270 16.74 -1.61 9.71
CA PHE A 270 16.52 -3.01 10.09
C PHE A 270 17.26 -4.01 9.21
N PHE A 271 17.55 -3.65 7.96
CA PHE A 271 18.18 -4.54 6.98
C PHE A 271 19.37 -3.88 6.25
N PRO A 272 20.36 -3.29 6.97
CA PRO A 272 21.50 -2.64 6.32
C PRO A 272 22.32 -3.61 5.47
N GLY A 273 22.30 -4.92 5.79
CA GLY A 273 22.93 -5.99 5.01
C GLY A 273 22.38 -6.10 3.60
N VAL A 274 21.07 -5.91 3.42
CA VAL A 274 20.43 -5.93 2.10
C VAL A 274 20.96 -4.82 1.21
N ASN A 275 21.10 -3.60 1.74
CA ASN A 275 21.69 -2.48 0.98
C ASN A 275 23.15 -2.76 0.59
N ALA A 276 23.92 -3.36 1.49
CA ALA A 276 25.30 -3.74 1.21
C ALA A 276 25.38 -4.85 0.14
N ALA A 277 24.52 -5.86 0.22
CA ALA A 277 24.41 -6.91 -0.77
C ALA A 277 24.00 -6.33 -2.14
N THR A 278 23.00 -5.44 -2.17
CA THR A 278 22.56 -4.77 -3.40
C THR A 278 23.72 -4.04 -4.08
N ALA A 279 24.50 -3.26 -3.33
CA ALA A 279 25.64 -2.52 -3.87
C ALA A 279 26.72 -3.45 -4.43
N ARG A 280 27.02 -4.57 -3.75
CA ARG A 280 27.99 -5.56 -4.23
C ARG A 280 27.51 -6.30 -5.47
N VAL A 281 26.24 -6.69 -5.51
CA VAL A 281 25.63 -7.34 -6.68
C VAL A 281 25.70 -6.43 -7.89
N LEU A 282 25.25 -5.17 -7.76
CA LEU A 282 25.29 -4.20 -8.85
C LEU A 282 26.72 -3.95 -9.34
N ALA A 283 27.68 -3.82 -8.43
CA ALA A 283 29.09 -3.64 -8.78
C ALA A 283 29.66 -4.86 -9.52
N ALA A 284 29.32 -6.07 -9.09
CA ALA A 284 29.73 -7.31 -9.73
C ALA A 284 29.12 -7.48 -11.14
N GLU A 285 27.91 -6.95 -11.34
CA GLU A 285 27.26 -6.92 -12.65
C GLU A 285 27.73 -5.76 -13.56
N GLY A 286 28.78 -5.04 -13.15
CA GLY A 286 29.43 -4.00 -13.94
C GLY A 286 28.82 -2.61 -13.78
N CYS A 287 28.14 -2.32 -12.67
CA CYS A 287 27.57 -1.00 -12.42
C CYS A 287 28.44 -0.17 -11.48
N ASP A 288 28.69 1.10 -11.82
CA ASP A 288 29.08 2.13 -10.85
C ASP A 288 27.84 2.48 -10.03
N VAL A 289 27.89 2.25 -8.71
CA VAL A 289 26.76 2.49 -7.82
C VAL A 289 26.97 3.79 -7.05
N ILE A 290 26.07 4.75 -7.24
CA ILE A 290 26.06 6.03 -6.54
C ILE A 290 25.00 5.99 -5.43
N ILE A 291 25.40 6.33 -4.20
CA ILE A 291 24.55 6.30 -3.00
C ILE A 291 24.54 7.69 -2.38
N PRO A 292 23.69 8.61 -2.87
CA PRO A 292 23.68 9.98 -2.39
C PRO A 292 23.40 10.06 -0.89
N ARG A 293 24.20 10.82 -0.14
CA ARG A 293 23.95 11.01 1.30
C ARG A 293 22.77 11.92 1.61
N SER A 294 22.41 12.76 0.65
CA SER A 294 21.27 13.67 0.72
C SER A 294 19.92 13.00 0.53
N GLN A 295 19.90 11.73 0.08
CA GLN A 295 18.64 10.97 -0.05
C GLN A 295 17.94 10.79 1.30
N GLY A 296 16.62 10.72 1.30
CA GLY A 296 15.78 10.54 2.49
C GLY A 296 14.87 9.32 2.40
N CYS A 297 13.70 9.45 2.99
CA CYS A 297 12.58 8.54 2.77
C CYS A 297 11.99 8.75 1.37
N CYS A 298 11.52 7.67 0.74
CA CYS A 298 10.79 7.77 -0.53
C CYS A 298 9.37 8.35 -0.39
N GLY A 299 8.85 8.53 0.83
CA GLY A 299 7.50 9.01 1.06
C GLY A 299 6.37 7.96 0.97
N ALA A 300 6.67 6.72 0.58
CA ALA A 300 5.66 5.68 0.38
C ALA A 300 4.71 5.47 1.58
N LEU A 301 5.24 5.52 2.82
CA LEU A 301 4.41 5.36 4.02
C LEU A 301 3.37 6.49 4.14
N SER A 302 3.78 7.72 3.87
CA SER A 302 2.91 8.90 3.92
C SER A 302 1.91 8.88 2.76
N LEU A 303 2.35 8.59 1.53
CA LEU A 303 1.50 8.52 0.34
C LEU A 303 0.35 7.52 0.53
N HIS A 304 0.69 6.28 0.85
CA HIS A 304 -0.32 5.21 1.02
C HIS A 304 -1.19 5.36 2.28
N SER A 305 -0.93 6.37 3.10
CA SER A 305 -1.73 6.68 4.30
C SER A 305 -2.56 7.96 4.16
N GLY A 306 -2.64 8.56 2.94
CA GLY A 306 -3.40 9.78 2.70
C GLY A 306 -2.71 11.06 3.20
N ARG A 307 -1.36 11.07 3.27
CA ARG A 307 -0.56 12.24 3.69
C ARG A 307 0.25 12.77 2.50
N ALA A 308 -0.45 13.17 1.44
CA ALA A 308 0.12 13.54 0.15
C ALA A 308 1.15 14.68 0.25
N ALA A 309 0.87 15.74 1.01
CA ALA A 309 1.78 16.87 1.21
C ALA A 309 3.10 16.44 1.90
N GLU A 310 3.04 15.53 2.87
CA GLU A 310 4.25 14.98 3.50
C GLU A 310 5.03 14.08 2.54
N ALA A 311 4.33 13.25 1.76
CA ALA A 311 4.93 12.41 0.72
C ALA A 311 5.67 13.25 -0.32
N ALA A 312 5.08 14.35 -0.78
CA ALA A 312 5.69 15.27 -1.74
C ALA A 312 6.97 15.93 -1.21
N ARG A 313 7.01 16.29 0.08
CA ARG A 313 8.22 16.80 0.69
C ARG A 313 9.38 15.80 0.62
N PHE A 314 9.12 14.51 0.90
CA PHE A 314 10.11 13.45 0.76
C PHE A 314 10.49 13.20 -0.70
N ALA A 315 9.50 13.23 -1.60
CA ALA A 315 9.73 13.07 -3.03
C ALA A 315 10.64 14.17 -3.59
N ARG A 316 10.41 15.46 -3.24
CA ARG A 316 11.29 16.58 -3.64
C ARG A 316 12.73 16.35 -3.20
N GLN A 317 12.95 15.91 -1.96
CA GLN A 317 14.31 15.61 -1.46
C GLN A 317 14.95 14.47 -2.26
N THR A 318 14.20 13.42 -2.57
CA THR A 318 14.67 12.26 -3.31
C THR A 318 15.00 12.63 -4.76
N ILE A 319 14.13 13.39 -5.42
CA ILE A 319 14.35 13.91 -6.79
C ILE A 319 15.64 14.70 -6.83
N ALA A 320 15.79 15.72 -5.99
CA ALA A 320 16.98 16.57 -5.96
C ALA A 320 18.27 15.77 -5.71
N ALA A 321 18.22 14.76 -4.85
CA ALA A 321 19.38 13.93 -4.54
C ALA A 321 19.86 13.09 -5.73
N PHE A 322 18.93 12.51 -6.51
CA PHE A 322 19.29 11.67 -7.66
C PHE A 322 19.56 12.46 -8.94
N GLU A 323 18.96 13.64 -9.11
CA GLU A 323 19.35 14.57 -10.17
C GLU A 323 20.81 15.02 -10.01
N ALA A 324 21.20 15.43 -8.79
CA ALA A 324 22.59 15.81 -8.50
C ALA A 324 23.58 14.64 -8.68
N ALA A 325 23.12 13.39 -8.58
CA ALA A 325 23.95 12.23 -8.78
C ALA A 325 24.23 11.89 -10.26
N GLY A 326 23.43 12.36 -11.21
CA GLY A 326 23.64 12.20 -12.65
C GLY A 326 23.68 10.73 -13.10
N VAL A 327 22.69 9.95 -12.69
CA VAL A 327 22.65 8.49 -12.89
C VAL A 327 21.74 8.08 -14.05
N ASP A 328 22.03 6.93 -14.70
CA ASP A 328 21.26 6.38 -15.81
C ASP A 328 19.93 5.78 -15.35
N ALA A 329 19.95 5.09 -14.21
CA ALA A 329 18.80 4.45 -13.58
C ALA A 329 18.87 4.59 -12.04
N ILE A 330 17.72 4.48 -11.38
CA ILE A 330 17.62 4.48 -9.92
C ILE A 330 17.12 3.12 -9.48
N VAL A 331 18.00 2.33 -8.86
CA VAL A 331 17.70 0.99 -8.40
C VAL A 331 17.13 1.03 -6.98
N VAL A 332 15.98 0.38 -6.80
CA VAL A 332 15.28 0.27 -5.53
C VAL A 332 15.15 -1.20 -5.15
N ASN A 333 15.54 -1.53 -3.93
CA ASN A 333 15.47 -2.90 -3.38
C ASN A 333 14.33 -3.09 -2.38
N SER A 334 13.29 -2.28 -2.48
CA SER A 334 12.11 -2.35 -1.60
C SER A 334 10.87 -2.07 -2.43
N ALA A 335 10.01 -3.07 -2.57
CA ALA A 335 8.83 -3.03 -3.45
C ALA A 335 7.93 -1.81 -3.22
N GLY A 336 7.62 -1.46 -1.96
CA GLY A 336 6.78 -0.30 -1.65
C GLY A 336 7.45 1.04 -1.98
N CYS A 337 8.78 1.14 -1.80
CA CYS A 337 9.50 2.34 -2.21
C CYS A 337 9.52 2.49 -3.74
N GLY A 338 9.77 1.40 -4.47
CA GLY A 338 9.79 1.40 -5.94
C GLY A 338 8.44 1.78 -6.53
N SER A 339 7.35 1.25 -6.00
CA SER A 339 5.99 1.61 -6.42
C SER A 339 5.74 3.11 -6.26
N ALA A 340 5.94 3.65 -5.05
CA ALA A 340 5.70 5.08 -4.79
C ALA A 340 6.58 6.00 -5.64
N MET A 341 7.85 5.65 -5.87
CA MET A 341 8.74 6.48 -6.70
C MET A 341 8.37 6.46 -8.19
N LYS A 342 7.78 5.37 -8.69
CA LYS A 342 7.23 5.29 -10.06
C LYS A 342 5.95 6.13 -10.21
N GLU A 343 5.33 6.54 -9.11
CA GLU A 343 4.09 7.32 -9.04
C GLU A 343 4.29 8.80 -8.69
N TYR A 344 5.53 9.28 -8.55
CA TYR A 344 5.81 10.67 -8.18
C TYR A 344 5.23 11.69 -9.18
N GLU A 345 5.23 11.38 -10.49
CA GLU A 345 4.58 12.23 -11.48
C GLU A 345 3.13 12.52 -11.10
N ARG A 346 2.38 11.48 -10.78
CA ARG A 346 0.96 11.58 -10.39
C ARG A 346 0.79 12.35 -9.07
N LEU A 347 1.67 12.12 -8.09
CA LEU A 347 1.66 12.85 -6.83
C LEU A 347 1.80 14.36 -7.03
N PHE A 348 2.73 14.77 -7.90
CA PHE A 348 2.94 16.21 -8.14
C PHE A 348 1.92 16.82 -9.09
N ALA A 349 1.33 16.06 -10.01
CA ALA A 349 0.21 16.52 -10.81
C ALA A 349 -1.00 16.87 -9.91
N GLY A 350 -1.32 16.01 -8.93
CA GLY A 350 -2.39 16.29 -7.97
C GLY A 350 -2.14 17.51 -7.08
N LEU A 351 -0.90 17.73 -6.66
CA LEU A 351 -0.54 18.86 -5.80
C LEU A 351 -0.32 20.19 -6.54
N ALA A 352 0.03 20.15 -7.83
CA ALA A 352 0.12 21.35 -8.65
C ALA A 352 -1.25 22.01 -8.81
N GLU A 353 -2.28 21.18 -8.89
CA GLU A 353 -3.67 21.63 -8.95
C GLU A 353 -4.13 22.24 -7.60
N GLU A 354 -3.67 21.71 -6.45
CA GLU A 354 -3.97 22.28 -5.12
C GLU A 354 -3.22 23.59 -4.84
N GLY A 355 -2.00 23.74 -5.33
CA GLY A 355 -1.14 24.91 -5.06
C GLY A 355 -1.47 26.14 -5.92
N ALA A 356 -1.99 25.95 -7.14
CA ALA A 356 -2.39 27.05 -8.01
C ALA A 356 -3.57 27.87 -7.42
N ALA A 357 -4.38 27.24 -6.56
CA ALA A 357 -5.50 27.89 -5.89
C ALA A 357 -5.12 28.91 -4.80
N ASP A 358 -4.04 28.65 -4.08
CA ASP A 358 -3.59 29.53 -3.00
C ASP A 358 -2.87 30.79 -3.53
N GLU A 359 -2.31 30.73 -4.76
CA GLU A 359 -1.59 31.85 -5.37
C GLU A 359 -2.51 32.83 -6.13
N GLU A 360 -3.62 32.37 -6.71
CA GLU A 360 -4.56 33.24 -7.43
C GLU A 360 -5.34 34.19 -6.50
N ALA A 361 -5.47 33.82 -5.22
CA ALA A 361 -6.10 34.67 -4.21
C ALA A 361 -5.24 35.88 -3.80
N THR A 362 -3.95 35.91 -4.16
CA THR A 362 -3.01 37.00 -3.82
C THR A 362 -2.49 37.79 -5.03
N ALA A 363 -2.84 37.40 -6.26
CA ALA A 363 -2.35 38.04 -7.48
C ALA A 363 -3.15 39.29 -7.88
N THR A 364 -2.92 40.38 -7.20
CA THR A 364 -3.08 41.72 -7.80
C THR A 364 -1.72 42.17 -8.35
N ALA A 365 -1.57 42.04 -9.69
CA ALA A 365 -0.58 42.68 -10.54
C ALA A 365 0.90 42.54 -10.14
N SER A 366 1.53 41.45 -10.58
CA SER A 366 2.99 41.43 -10.84
C SER A 366 3.35 40.25 -11.77
N PRO A 367 4.44 40.31 -12.57
CA PRO A 367 4.80 39.27 -13.54
C PRO A 367 5.04 37.94 -12.83
N ALA A 368 4.70 36.85 -13.51
CA ALA A 368 4.75 35.48 -13.03
C ALA A 368 5.88 35.22 -12.01
N LEU A 369 5.48 34.92 -10.77
CA LEU A 369 6.40 34.66 -9.69
C LEU A 369 7.10 33.31 -9.85
N PRO A 370 8.33 33.14 -9.35
CA PRO A 370 9.13 31.90 -9.46
C PRO A 370 8.41 30.61 -9.01
N GLY A 371 7.38 30.68 -8.18
CA GLY A 371 6.65 29.54 -7.64
C GLY A 371 5.80 28.77 -8.64
N GLN A 372 5.13 29.42 -9.61
CA GLN A 372 4.32 28.73 -10.64
C GLN A 372 5.21 27.96 -11.63
N LEU A 373 6.35 28.53 -12.01
CA LEU A 373 7.38 27.85 -12.79
C LEU A 373 8.01 26.70 -12.00
N GLU A 374 8.07 26.81 -10.67
CA GLU A 374 8.63 25.79 -9.78
C GLU A 374 7.67 24.61 -9.58
N ALA A 375 6.36 24.79 -9.50
CA ALA A 375 5.37 23.72 -9.42
C ALA A 375 5.29 22.91 -10.73
N ALA A 376 5.20 23.56 -11.87
CA ALA A 376 5.27 22.92 -13.19
C ALA A 376 6.62 22.19 -13.38
N SER A 377 7.72 22.74 -12.86
CA SER A 377 9.03 22.09 -12.85
C SER A 377 9.05 20.81 -12.03
N TRP A 378 8.37 20.72 -10.88
CA TRP A 378 8.37 19.54 -10.03
C TRP A 378 7.64 18.36 -10.66
N ALA A 379 6.51 18.57 -11.33
CA ALA A 379 5.81 17.51 -12.06
C ALA A 379 6.69 16.93 -13.18
N ALA A 380 7.34 17.77 -13.99
CA ALA A 380 8.24 17.31 -15.05
C ALA A 380 9.49 16.60 -14.49
N ARG A 381 10.07 17.08 -13.40
CA ARG A 381 11.21 16.45 -12.71
C ARG A 381 10.81 15.11 -12.12
N ALA A 382 9.61 15.02 -11.54
CA ALA A 382 9.05 13.78 -11.02
C ALA A 382 8.84 12.74 -12.13
N ALA A 383 8.25 13.13 -13.26
CA ALA A 383 8.07 12.27 -14.43
C ALA A 383 9.42 11.70 -14.93
N LEU A 384 10.42 12.58 -15.05
CA LEU A 384 11.76 12.18 -15.47
C LEU A 384 12.41 11.20 -14.48
N LEU A 385 12.30 11.45 -13.17
CA LEU A 385 12.80 10.53 -12.15
C LEU A 385 12.04 9.20 -12.20
N SER A 386 10.70 9.22 -12.21
CA SER A 386 9.86 8.03 -12.23
C SER A 386 10.19 7.11 -13.41
N SER A 387 10.48 7.70 -14.60
CA SER A 387 10.87 6.94 -15.79
C SER A 387 12.21 6.19 -15.65
N ARG A 388 13.08 6.59 -14.70
CA ARG A 388 14.38 5.97 -14.42
C ARG A 388 14.36 5.00 -13.25
N VAL A 389 13.28 4.95 -12.47
CA VAL A 389 13.16 4.05 -11.32
C VAL A 389 12.98 2.62 -11.78
N ARG A 390 13.79 1.72 -11.24
CA ARG A 390 13.73 0.26 -11.51
C ARG A 390 13.81 -0.50 -10.19
N ASP A 391 12.99 -1.55 -10.06
CA ASP A 391 13.26 -2.56 -9.03
C ASP A 391 14.58 -3.26 -9.30
N LEU A 392 15.25 -3.73 -8.25
CA LEU A 392 16.52 -4.46 -8.39
C LEU A 392 16.39 -5.64 -9.36
N SER A 393 15.31 -6.41 -9.26
CA SER A 393 15.09 -7.59 -10.11
C SER A 393 14.81 -7.19 -11.55
N GLU A 394 14.00 -6.16 -11.76
CA GLU A 394 13.70 -5.57 -13.07
C GLU A 394 14.97 -5.07 -13.77
N PHE A 395 15.80 -4.33 -13.01
CA PHE A 395 17.04 -3.78 -13.53
C PHE A 395 18.04 -4.87 -13.93
N LEU A 396 18.28 -5.84 -13.04
CA LEU A 396 19.25 -6.92 -13.28
C LEU A 396 18.82 -7.86 -14.41
N ASP A 397 17.53 -8.18 -14.51
CA ASP A 397 17.00 -9.02 -15.59
C ASP A 397 17.17 -8.33 -16.95
N THR A 398 16.89 -7.02 -17.02
CA THR A 398 17.09 -6.21 -18.24
C THR A 398 18.57 -6.06 -18.59
N LEU A 399 19.43 -5.83 -17.58
CA LEU A 399 20.87 -5.69 -17.80
C LEU A 399 21.49 -6.99 -18.30
N GLY A 400 20.99 -8.13 -17.87
CA GLY A 400 21.54 -9.45 -18.09
C GLY A 400 22.81 -9.73 -17.25
N PRO A 401 23.13 -11.01 -17.01
CA PRO A 401 24.22 -11.41 -16.14
C PRO A 401 25.60 -11.12 -16.76
N ALA A 402 26.54 -10.59 -15.96
CA ALA A 402 27.96 -10.48 -16.27
C ALA A 402 28.80 -11.32 -15.30
N ALA A 403 28.41 -11.36 -14.04
CA ALA A 403 29.10 -12.12 -13.00
C ALA A 403 28.75 -13.61 -13.03
N ALA A 404 29.73 -14.47 -12.82
CA ALA A 404 29.48 -15.90 -12.67
C ALA A 404 28.66 -16.21 -11.41
N ARG A 405 27.79 -17.23 -11.50
CA ARG A 405 26.95 -17.71 -10.41
C ARG A 405 27.58 -18.92 -9.74
N ARG A 406 27.82 -18.85 -8.43
CA ARG A 406 28.23 -19.99 -7.59
C ARG A 406 27.00 -20.75 -7.11
N PRO A 407 27.12 -22.06 -6.85
CA PRO A 407 26.01 -22.83 -6.31
C PRO A 407 25.53 -22.33 -4.95
N VAL A 408 24.19 -22.30 -4.78
CA VAL A 408 23.51 -22.11 -3.50
C VAL A 408 22.53 -23.29 -3.31
N PRO A 409 23.01 -24.42 -2.77
CA PRO A 409 22.22 -25.66 -2.69
C PRO A 409 21.17 -25.57 -1.59
N MET A 410 20.04 -24.93 -1.88
CA MET A 410 18.91 -24.72 -0.97
C MET A 410 17.58 -24.86 -1.70
N VAL A 411 16.58 -25.34 -0.95
CA VAL A 411 15.17 -25.28 -1.38
C VAL A 411 14.58 -23.97 -0.87
N ALA A 412 14.17 -23.12 -1.78
CA ALA A 412 13.69 -21.77 -1.48
C ALA A 412 12.27 -21.55 -1.99
N ALA A 413 11.49 -20.75 -1.29
CA ALA A 413 10.23 -20.19 -1.77
C ALA A 413 10.34 -18.68 -1.94
N TYR A 414 9.75 -18.14 -3.00
CA TYR A 414 9.71 -16.70 -3.25
C TYR A 414 8.36 -16.12 -2.82
N HIS A 415 8.38 -15.08 -2.00
CA HIS A 415 7.20 -14.31 -1.65
C HIS A 415 7.04 -13.11 -2.58
N ASP A 416 5.96 -13.09 -3.35
CA ASP A 416 5.60 -11.95 -4.18
C ASP A 416 5.12 -10.79 -3.30
N ALA A 417 5.96 -9.78 -3.12
CA ALA A 417 5.55 -8.56 -2.45
C ALA A 417 4.47 -7.88 -3.28
N CYS A 418 3.32 -7.55 -2.67
CA CYS A 418 2.14 -7.06 -3.39
C CYS A 418 2.43 -5.82 -4.25
N HIS A 419 3.20 -4.85 -3.75
CA HIS A 419 3.62 -3.67 -4.53
C HIS A 419 4.62 -3.99 -5.65
N LEU A 420 5.30 -5.14 -5.60
CA LEU A 420 6.11 -5.60 -6.72
C LEU A 420 5.25 -6.29 -7.78
N GLY A 421 4.46 -7.27 -7.36
CA GLY A 421 3.67 -8.10 -8.26
C GLY A 421 2.46 -7.39 -8.85
N HIS A 422 1.70 -6.66 -8.04
CA HIS A 422 0.44 -6.03 -8.49
C HIS A 422 0.62 -4.60 -8.96
N ALA A 423 1.31 -3.74 -8.21
CA ALA A 423 1.47 -2.35 -8.59
C ALA A 423 2.51 -2.16 -9.70
N GLN A 424 3.68 -2.81 -9.59
CA GLN A 424 4.75 -2.69 -10.60
C GLN A 424 4.71 -3.79 -11.66
N ARG A 425 3.88 -4.84 -11.51
CA ARG A 425 3.75 -5.99 -12.43
C ARG A 425 5.06 -6.76 -12.67
N ILE A 426 5.94 -6.79 -11.66
CA ILE A 426 7.23 -7.47 -11.68
C ILE A 426 7.08 -8.81 -10.95
N THR A 427 6.96 -9.91 -11.70
CA THR A 427 6.78 -11.28 -11.16
C THR A 427 7.74 -12.29 -11.79
N ALA A 428 8.04 -12.15 -13.09
CA ALA A 428 8.91 -13.05 -13.82
C ALA A 428 10.39 -12.81 -13.52
N GLN A 429 10.80 -11.55 -13.39
CA GLN A 429 12.19 -11.12 -13.24
C GLN A 429 12.87 -11.69 -11.98
N PRO A 430 12.27 -11.63 -10.77
CA PRO A 430 12.86 -12.28 -9.61
C PRO A 430 13.07 -13.78 -9.80
N ARG A 431 12.10 -14.45 -10.45
CA ARG A 431 12.17 -15.89 -10.72
C ARG A 431 13.25 -16.24 -11.74
N SER A 432 13.38 -15.44 -12.80
CA SER A 432 14.46 -15.56 -13.79
C SER A 432 15.83 -15.52 -13.11
N LEU A 433 16.07 -14.50 -12.27
CA LEU A 433 17.35 -14.33 -11.57
C LEU A 433 17.64 -15.47 -10.58
N LEU A 434 16.62 -15.93 -9.83
CA LEU A 434 16.79 -17.00 -8.83
C LEU A 434 17.00 -18.36 -9.49
N ARG A 435 16.29 -18.69 -10.55
CA ARG A 435 16.44 -19.95 -11.31
C ARG A 435 17.79 -20.05 -12.02
N ALA A 436 18.44 -18.91 -12.29
CA ALA A 436 19.80 -18.89 -12.83
C ALA A 436 20.90 -19.25 -11.80
N ILE A 437 20.57 -19.40 -10.53
CA ILE A 437 21.52 -19.79 -9.48
C ILE A 437 21.66 -21.31 -9.43
N PRO A 438 22.84 -21.87 -9.68
CA PRO A 438 23.04 -23.31 -9.64
C PRO A 438 22.70 -23.90 -8.24
N GLY A 439 21.98 -25.00 -8.21
CA GLY A 439 21.61 -25.71 -6.98
C GLY A 439 20.51 -25.06 -6.14
N LEU A 440 19.98 -23.91 -6.53
CA LEU A 440 18.83 -23.32 -5.88
C LEU A 440 17.54 -23.89 -6.50
N GLU A 441 16.79 -24.63 -5.70
CA GLU A 441 15.46 -25.12 -6.08
C GLU A 441 14.42 -24.07 -5.66
N LEU A 442 13.68 -23.50 -6.65
CA LEU A 442 12.69 -22.46 -6.39
C LEU A 442 11.28 -23.04 -6.45
N LEU A 443 10.61 -23.04 -5.29
CA LEU A 443 9.23 -23.47 -5.11
C LEU A 443 8.28 -22.26 -5.18
N GLU A 444 7.08 -22.51 -5.74
CA GLU A 444 6.02 -21.50 -5.76
C GLU A 444 5.15 -21.64 -4.50
N LEU A 445 4.83 -20.50 -3.89
CA LEU A 445 3.91 -20.48 -2.75
C LEU A 445 2.46 -20.57 -3.22
N ARG A 446 1.66 -21.37 -2.53
CA ARG A 446 0.20 -21.23 -2.63
C ARG A 446 -0.19 -19.82 -2.20
N ASP A 447 -1.12 -19.20 -2.89
CA ASP A 447 -1.56 -17.82 -2.62
C ASP A 447 -0.41 -16.80 -2.71
N ALA A 448 0.55 -16.98 -3.63
CA ALA A 448 1.75 -16.13 -3.77
C ALA A 448 1.38 -14.63 -3.84
N GLY A 449 0.34 -14.27 -4.61
CA GLY A 449 -0.12 -12.89 -4.79
C GLY A 449 -0.92 -12.31 -3.61
N VAL A 450 -1.29 -13.10 -2.59
CA VAL A 450 -2.03 -12.58 -1.43
C VAL A 450 -1.09 -11.80 -0.52
N CYS A 451 -1.53 -10.62 -0.07
CA CYS A 451 -0.75 -9.76 0.83
C CYS A 451 -0.41 -10.47 2.15
N CYS A 452 0.80 -10.24 2.66
CA CYS A 452 1.27 -10.78 3.94
C CYS A 452 0.71 -10.07 5.18
N GLY A 453 -0.07 -8.98 5.00
CA GLY A 453 -0.62 -8.19 6.10
C GLY A 453 0.26 -7.04 6.59
N SER A 454 1.48 -6.86 6.06
CA SER A 454 2.37 -5.76 6.50
C SER A 454 1.88 -4.38 6.05
N ALA A 455 1.67 -4.20 4.74
CA ALA A 455 1.13 -3.00 4.09
C ALA A 455 1.59 -1.66 4.72
N GLY A 456 2.88 -1.40 4.70
CA GLY A 456 3.48 -0.21 5.29
C GLY A 456 3.39 -0.22 6.81
N VAL A 457 2.48 0.58 7.37
CA VAL A 457 2.22 0.68 8.82
C VAL A 457 0.88 0.02 9.22
N TYR A 458 0.20 -0.62 8.29
CA TYR A 458 -1.10 -1.27 8.50
C TYR A 458 -1.05 -2.28 9.66
N ASN A 459 0.02 -3.06 9.75
CA ASN A 459 0.21 -4.05 10.82
C ASN A 459 0.34 -3.44 12.23
N LEU A 460 0.60 -2.15 12.35
CA LEU A 460 0.59 -1.42 13.61
C LEU A 460 -0.81 -0.83 13.91
N LEU A 461 -1.56 -0.50 12.87
CA LEU A 461 -2.87 0.15 12.97
C LEU A 461 -4.03 -0.86 12.96
N GLN A 462 -3.85 -2.02 12.31
CA GLN A 462 -4.82 -3.10 12.17
C GLN A 462 -4.18 -4.46 12.55
N PRO A 463 -3.73 -4.63 13.81
CA PRO A 463 -2.90 -5.76 14.21
C PRO A 463 -3.57 -7.12 14.03
N ASP A 464 -4.88 -7.23 14.28
CA ASP A 464 -5.61 -8.50 14.20
C ASP A 464 -5.72 -9.00 12.75
N ALA A 465 -6.09 -8.12 11.83
CA ALA A 465 -6.15 -8.46 10.40
C ALA A 465 -4.76 -8.80 9.85
N ALA A 466 -3.75 -8.04 10.25
CA ALA A 466 -2.37 -8.29 9.87
C ALA A 466 -1.85 -9.63 10.41
N ALA A 467 -2.20 -9.99 11.65
CA ALA A 467 -1.85 -11.27 12.24
C ALA A 467 -2.51 -12.44 11.49
N ALA A 468 -3.80 -12.33 11.16
CA ALA A 468 -4.53 -13.36 10.41
C ALA A 468 -3.93 -13.60 9.00
N LEU A 469 -3.61 -12.52 8.29
CA LEU A 469 -2.95 -12.59 6.97
C LEU A 469 -1.52 -13.13 7.07
N GLY A 470 -0.78 -12.71 8.10
CA GLY A 470 0.56 -13.21 8.39
C GLY A 470 0.56 -14.71 8.66
N ALA A 471 -0.38 -15.21 9.48
CA ALA A 471 -0.54 -16.62 9.78
C ALA A 471 -0.82 -17.43 8.50
N ARG A 472 -1.79 -17.00 7.68
CA ARG A 472 -2.08 -17.65 6.39
C ARG A 472 -0.84 -17.72 5.49
N LYS A 473 -0.02 -16.66 5.47
CA LYS A 473 1.22 -16.65 4.67
C LYS A 473 2.28 -17.58 5.28
N ALA A 474 2.42 -17.63 6.60
CA ALA A 474 3.31 -18.54 7.29
C ALA A 474 2.92 -20.02 7.03
N ASP A 475 1.63 -20.34 7.04
CA ASP A 475 1.11 -21.66 6.69
C ASP A 475 1.49 -22.07 5.24
N ALA A 476 1.35 -21.13 4.28
CA ALA A 476 1.73 -21.37 2.90
C ALA A 476 3.24 -21.61 2.74
N VAL A 477 4.08 -20.85 3.48
CA VAL A 477 5.54 -21.04 3.50
C VAL A 477 5.90 -22.39 4.13
N THR A 478 5.32 -22.74 5.25
CA THR A 478 5.57 -24.02 5.95
C THR A 478 5.14 -25.20 5.07
N ALA A 479 3.96 -25.13 4.45
CA ALA A 479 3.43 -26.16 3.57
C ALA A 479 4.26 -26.36 2.29
N SER A 480 5.05 -25.37 1.87
CA SER A 480 5.93 -25.49 0.70
C SER A 480 7.12 -26.43 0.92
N GLY A 481 7.52 -26.66 2.18
CA GLY A 481 8.73 -27.41 2.52
C GLY A 481 10.04 -26.66 2.27
N ALA A 482 9.98 -25.37 1.92
CA ALA A 482 11.18 -24.56 1.70
C ALA A 482 11.99 -24.35 2.99
N SER A 483 13.31 -24.41 2.90
CA SER A 483 14.23 -24.10 3.98
C SER A 483 14.65 -22.61 4.00
N LEU A 484 14.35 -21.90 2.91
CA LEU A 484 14.63 -20.47 2.73
C LEU A 484 13.41 -19.76 2.17
N LEU A 485 12.98 -18.68 2.84
CA LEU A 485 12.02 -17.74 2.29
C LEU A 485 12.74 -16.52 1.72
N ILE A 486 12.48 -16.21 0.45
CA ILE A 486 13.05 -15.06 -0.24
C ILE A 486 11.97 -13.98 -0.41
N SER A 487 12.29 -12.72 -0.12
CA SER A 487 11.38 -11.59 -0.30
C SER A 487 12.14 -10.38 -0.87
N ALA A 488 11.40 -9.44 -1.46
CA ALA A 488 11.94 -8.17 -1.98
C ALA A 488 11.38 -6.94 -1.23
N ASN A 489 10.89 -7.13 0.00
CA ASN A 489 10.31 -6.02 0.77
C ASN A 489 10.52 -6.18 2.27
N PRO A 490 11.10 -5.18 2.97
CA PRO A 490 11.42 -5.29 4.40
C PRO A 490 10.19 -5.52 5.28
N GLY A 491 9.07 -4.86 4.99
CA GLY A 491 7.83 -5.04 5.74
C GLY A 491 7.30 -6.46 5.64
N CYS A 492 7.33 -7.07 4.45
CA CYS A 492 6.92 -8.46 4.26
C CYS A 492 7.84 -9.42 5.01
N THR A 493 9.16 -9.20 4.98
CA THR A 493 10.13 -10.01 5.71
C THR A 493 9.85 -9.98 7.21
N LEU A 494 9.61 -8.79 7.79
CA LEU A 494 9.28 -8.65 9.21
C LEU A 494 7.98 -9.39 9.56
N GLN A 495 6.93 -9.16 8.79
CA GLN A 495 5.60 -9.72 9.05
C GLN A 495 5.59 -11.25 8.98
N ILE A 496 6.16 -11.81 7.93
CA ILE A 496 6.15 -13.27 7.74
C ILE A 496 7.09 -13.94 8.75
N SER A 497 8.26 -13.36 9.04
CA SER A 497 9.17 -13.90 10.06
C SER A 497 8.52 -13.90 11.46
N ALA A 498 7.78 -12.85 11.81
CA ALA A 498 7.05 -12.79 13.07
C ALA A 498 5.92 -13.84 13.13
N ALA A 499 5.20 -14.04 12.03
CA ALA A 499 4.14 -15.04 11.94
C ALA A 499 4.69 -16.47 12.04
N LEU A 500 5.78 -16.80 11.35
CA LEU A 500 6.47 -18.08 11.46
C LEU A 500 6.93 -18.33 12.91
N ALA A 501 7.57 -17.34 13.53
CA ALA A 501 8.02 -17.43 14.92
C ALA A 501 6.86 -17.65 15.90
N SER A 502 5.69 -17.03 15.68
CA SER A 502 4.49 -17.24 16.52
C SER A 502 3.93 -18.66 16.41
N GLN A 503 4.17 -19.34 15.29
CA GLN A 503 3.81 -20.75 15.06
C GLN A 503 4.92 -21.73 15.51
N GLY A 504 6.02 -21.23 16.07
CA GLY A 504 7.17 -22.06 16.47
C GLY A 504 7.98 -22.58 15.28
N VAL A 505 7.79 -22.04 14.08
CA VAL A 505 8.47 -22.46 12.85
C VAL A 505 9.72 -21.61 12.62
N THR A 506 10.85 -22.29 12.39
CA THR A 506 12.12 -21.64 12.09
C THR A 506 12.50 -21.88 10.63
N ILE A 507 12.26 -20.91 9.78
CA ILE A 507 12.68 -20.88 8.38
C ILE A 507 13.56 -19.66 8.17
N ARG A 508 14.71 -19.86 7.50
CA ARG A 508 15.60 -18.74 7.16
C ARG A 508 14.88 -17.78 6.21
N THR A 509 15.01 -16.49 6.45
CA THR A 509 14.47 -15.46 5.56
C THR A 509 15.61 -14.63 4.99
N ALA A 510 15.60 -14.36 3.69
CA ALA A 510 16.60 -13.53 3.04
C ALA A 510 15.95 -12.59 2.01
N HIS A 511 16.61 -11.50 1.73
CA HIS A 511 16.26 -10.66 0.60
C HIS A 511 16.86 -11.22 -0.69
N ILE A 512 16.20 -11.02 -1.84
CA ILE A 512 16.73 -11.48 -3.13
C ILE A 512 18.16 -10.98 -3.40
N ALA A 513 18.47 -9.74 -2.99
CA ALA A 513 19.83 -9.21 -3.10
C ALA A 513 20.87 -10.01 -2.31
N GLU A 514 20.50 -10.54 -1.14
CA GLU A 514 21.41 -11.35 -0.31
C GLU A 514 21.65 -12.72 -0.96
N VAL A 515 20.62 -13.30 -1.56
CA VAL A 515 20.75 -14.60 -2.27
C VAL A 515 21.62 -14.45 -3.52
N LEU A 516 21.43 -13.37 -4.29
CA LEU A 516 22.28 -13.05 -5.44
C LEU A 516 23.72 -12.77 -5.01
N ASP A 517 23.92 -12.04 -3.91
CA ASP A 517 25.24 -11.76 -3.35
C ASP A 517 25.97 -13.04 -2.88
N ALA A 518 25.24 -13.97 -2.27
CA ALA A 518 25.77 -15.28 -1.91
C ALA A 518 26.24 -16.05 -3.15
N SER A 519 25.46 -16.04 -4.22
CA SER A 519 25.79 -16.71 -5.47
C SER A 519 26.94 -16.04 -6.22
N ILE A 520 26.97 -14.71 -6.29
CA ILE A 520 28.00 -13.97 -7.05
C ILE A 520 29.30 -13.84 -6.26
N ASN A 521 29.22 -13.34 -5.04
CA ASN A 521 30.37 -12.93 -4.24
C ASN A 521 30.79 -13.97 -3.17
N GLY A 522 29.98 -15.03 -2.99
CA GLY A 522 30.25 -16.07 -1.99
C GLY A 522 30.03 -15.60 -0.55
N VAL A 523 29.22 -14.54 -0.34
CA VAL A 523 28.87 -14.05 1.00
C VAL A 523 27.85 -15.01 1.62
N PRO A 524 28.11 -15.61 2.79
CA PRO A 524 27.15 -16.52 3.41
C PRO A 524 25.82 -15.85 3.68
N LEU A 525 24.72 -16.57 3.43
CA LEU A 525 23.39 -16.14 3.87
C LEU A 525 23.35 -16.11 5.40
N ALA A 526 22.97 -14.98 5.98
CA ALA A 526 22.96 -14.76 7.43
C ALA A 526 21.77 -15.45 8.13
#